data_52a2a8501225f2228f2e809d007c3c0c
#
_entry.id   52a2a8501225f2228f2e809d007c3c0c
#
_cell.length_a   1.000
_cell.length_b   1.000
_cell.length_c   1.000
_cell.angle_alpha   90.00
_cell.angle_beta   90.00
_cell.angle_gamma   90.00
#
_symmetry.space_group_name_H-M   'P 1'
#
loop_
_entity.id
_entity.type
_entity.pdbx_description
1 polymer ?
#
loop_
_entity_poly.entity_id
_entity_poly.type
_entity_poly.pdbx_seq_one_letter_code
_entity_poly.pdbx_strand_id
1 'polypeptide(L)'
;MSLRDEYRRARQDEELARLRRLVALRAMRARGMTQREIAAELGVSQPAVSQQLAGDVALRGVDPERLVAAAGPVIKSLAEELGYSRLGVFGSVARHEARQDSDIDLIVQAPEGTSSFAFVGFASMLEEVLGREIDLVEYGGLAPGLDADILAETVPL
;
A
#
# COMPACT_ATOMS: atom_id res chain seq x y z
N MET A 1 -2.94 25.74 -18.86
CA MET A 1 -3.36 24.34 -18.95
C MET A 1 -4.56 24.24 -19.88
N SER A 2 -4.55 23.28 -20.81
CA SER A 2 -5.62 23.13 -21.79
C SER A 2 -6.78 22.28 -21.22
N LEU A 3 -7.98 22.37 -21.83
CA LEU A 3 -9.11 21.52 -21.49
C LEU A 3 -8.78 20.03 -21.66
N ARG A 4 -7.90 19.69 -22.63
CA ARG A 4 -7.40 18.32 -22.79
C ARG A 4 -6.57 17.86 -21.61
N ASP A 5 -5.77 18.75 -21.04
CA ASP A 5 -4.94 18.40 -19.88
C ASP A 5 -5.81 18.21 -18.64
N GLU A 6 -6.85 19.02 -18.48
CA GLU A 6 -7.82 18.82 -17.42
C GLU A 6 -8.55 17.49 -17.54
N TYR A 7 -8.99 17.11 -18.75
CA TYR A 7 -9.61 15.82 -18.97
C TYR A 7 -8.67 14.65 -18.66
N ARG A 8 -7.41 14.74 -19.08
CA ARG A 8 -6.40 13.70 -18.81
C ARG A 8 -6.14 13.55 -17.30
N ARG A 9 -6.04 14.67 -16.60
CA ARG A 9 -5.91 14.64 -15.13
C ARG A 9 -7.09 13.96 -14.47
N ALA A 10 -8.30 14.36 -14.81
CA ALA A 10 -9.51 13.77 -14.25
C ALA A 10 -9.52 12.24 -14.47
N ARG A 11 -9.12 11.77 -15.65
CA ARG A 11 -8.99 10.34 -15.90
C ARG A 11 -7.93 9.66 -15.05
N GLN A 12 -6.78 10.31 -14.85
CA GLN A 12 -5.72 9.77 -13.98
C GLN A 12 -6.19 9.69 -12.53
N ASP A 13 -6.87 10.74 -12.05
CA ASP A 13 -7.42 10.78 -10.69
C ASP A 13 -8.48 9.69 -10.48
N GLU A 14 -9.34 9.48 -11.46
CA GLU A 14 -10.34 8.41 -11.45
C GLU A 14 -9.68 7.02 -11.36
N GLU A 15 -8.62 6.80 -12.13
CA GLU A 15 -7.89 5.53 -12.11
C GLU A 15 -7.18 5.30 -10.77
N LEU A 16 -6.53 6.32 -10.22
CA LEU A 16 -5.93 6.25 -8.88
C LEU A 16 -6.98 5.99 -7.81
N ALA A 17 -8.14 6.66 -7.89
CA ALA A 17 -9.23 6.43 -6.96
C ALA A 17 -9.78 5.01 -7.06
N ARG A 18 -9.89 4.46 -8.25
CA ARG A 18 -10.31 3.07 -8.47
C ARG A 18 -9.33 2.08 -7.84
N LEU A 19 -8.04 2.27 -8.05
CA LEU A 19 -6.99 1.45 -7.42
C LEU A 19 -7.03 1.56 -5.90
N ARG A 20 -7.21 2.77 -5.37
CA ARG A 20 -7.31 2.99 -3.92
C ARG A 20 -8.50 2.27 -3.32
N ARG A 21 -9.67 2.31 -3.98
CA ARG A 21 -10.85 1.56 -3.52
C ARG A 21 -10.58 0.05 -3.46
N LEU A 22 -9.94 -0.49 -4.50
CA LEU A 22 -9.60 -1.91 -4.54
C LEU A 22 -8.63 -2.28 -3.40
N VAL A 23 -7.58 -1.49 -3.21
CA VAL A 23 -6.62 -1.71 -2.12
C VAL A 23 -7.29 -1.61 -0.76
N ALA A 24 -8.22 -0.68 -0.55
CA ALA A 24 -8.99 -0.56 0.68
C ALA A 24 -9.85 -1.80 0.95
N LEU A 25 -10.52 -2.34 -0.06
CA LEU A 25 -11.29 -3.58 0.07
C LEU A 25 -10.39 -4.76 0.44
N ARG A 26 -9.22 -4.85 -0.16
CA ARG A 26 -8.23 -5.89 0.15
C ARG A 26 -7.71 -5.74 1.59
N ALA A 27 -7.49 -4.52 2.06
CA ALA A 27 -7.09 -4.25 3.44
C ALA A 27 -8.17 -4.67 4.44
N MET A 28 -9.43 -4.37 4.17
CA MET A 28 -10.55 -4.81 5.02
C MET A 28 -10.63 -6.35 5.08
N ARG A 29 -10.45 -7.01 3.95
CA ARG A 29 -10.40 -8.48 3.91
C ARG A 29 -9.21 -9.04 4.68
N ALA A 30 -8.04 -8.47 4.52
CA ALA A 30 -6.83 -8.87 5.25
C ALA A 30 -7.00 -8.71 6.78
N ARG A 31 -7.85 -7.76 7.21
CA ARG A 31 -8.25 -7.56 8.60
C ARG A 31 -9.32 -8.55 9.08
N GLY A 32 -9.72 -9.49 8.24
CA GLY A 32 -10.66 -10.54 8.60
C GLY A 32 -12.14 -10.22 8.34
N MET A 33 -12.46 -9.11 7.72
CA MET A 33 -13.84 -8.78 7.37
C MET A 33 -14.35 -9.66 6.22
N THR A 34 -15.55 -10.15 6.36
CA THR A 34 -16.26 -10.83 5.26
C THR A 34 -16.76 -9.83 4.23
N GLN A 35 -17.04 -10.29 3.01
CA GLN A 35 -17.61 -9.42 1.97
C GLN A 35 -18.95 -8.82 2.40
N ARG A 36 -19.76 -9.54 3.18
CA ARG A 36 -21.01 -9.04 3.73
C ARG A 36 -20.80 -7.90 4.73
N GLU A 37 -19.83 -8.06 5.62
CA GLU A 37 -19.46 -7.03 6.60
C GLU A 37 -18.93 -5.79 5.90
N ILE A 38 -18.07 -5.95 4.90
CA ILE A 38 -17.56 -4.83 4.10
C ILE A 38 -18.72 -4.11 3.39
N ALA A 39 -19.60 -4.85 2.75
CA ALA A 39 -20.77 -4.28 2.07
C ALA A 39 -21.66 -3.46 3.02
N ALA A 40 -21.92 -3.99 4.21
CA ALA A 40 -22.69 -3.29 5.24
C ALA A 40 -21.99 -2.00 5.70
N GLU A 41 -20.70 -2.05 5.98
CA GLU A 41 -19.90 -0.89 6.39
C GLU A 41 -19.88 0.21 5.33
N LEU A 42 -19.76 -0.16 4.05
CA LEU A 42 -19.64 0.79 2.95
C LEU A 42 -21.01 1.23 2.37
N GLY A 43 -22.10 0.63 2.80
CA GLY A 43 -23.42 0.95 2.27
C GLY A 43 -23.61 0.54 0.80
N VAL A 44 -22.94 -0.53 0.37
CA VAL A 44 -23.03 -1.09 -0.99
C VAL A 44 -23.52 -2.54 -0.93
N SER A 45 -23.85 -3.12 -2.09
CA SER A 45 -24.27 -4.53 -2.14
C SER A 45 -23.05 -5.47 -2.04
N GLN A 46 -23.28 -6.67 -1.52
CA GLN A 46 -22.25 -7.70 -1.48
C GLN A 46 -21.76 -8.11 -2.89
N PRO A 47 -22.62 -8.26 -3.92
CA PRO A 47 -22.16 -8.47 -5.28
C PRO A 47 -21.25 -7.35 -5.81
N ALA A 48 -21.49 -6.09 -5.43
CA ALA A 48 -20.61 -4.98 -5.81
C ALA A 48 -19.22 -5.13 -5.22
N VAL A 49 -19.09 -5.53 -3.95
CA VAL A 49 -17.82 -5.85 -3.31
C VAL A 49 -17.12 -7.02 -4.01
N SER A 50 -17.86 -8.09 -4.27
CA SER A 50 -17.36 -9.27 -4.97
C SER A 50 -16.81 -8.94 -6.37
N GLN A 51 -17.53 -8.13 -7.13
CA GLN A 51 -17.10 -7.72 -8.48
C GLN A 51 -15.82 -6.87 -8.44
N GLN A 52 -15.71 -5.95 -7.50
CA GLN A 52 -14.51 -5.12 -7.35
C GLN A 52 -13.30 -5.98 -6.98
N LEU A 53 -13.46 -6.93 -6.07
CA LEU A 53 -12.40 -7.85 -5.66
C LEU A 53 -12.01 -8.83 -6.77
N ALA A 54 -12.95 -9.25 -7.61
CA ALA A 54 -12.67 -10.13 -8.76
C ALA A 54 -11.79 -9.44 -9.82
N GLY A 55 -11.82 -8.11 -9.89
CA GLY A 55 -10.98 -7.31 -10.78
C GLY A 55 -9.53 -7.12 -10.30
N ASP A 56 -9.14 -7.76 -9.21
CA ASP A 56 -7.85 -7.55 -8.56
C ASP A 56 -6.64 -8.22 -9.24
N VAL A 57 -6.88 -9.13 -10.18
CA VAL A 57 -5.83 -9.85 -10.95
C VAL A 57 -4.84 -8.88 -11.62
N ALA A 58 -5.26 -7.63 -11.78
CA ALA A 58 -4.46 -6.61 -12.46
C ALA A 58 -3.41 -5.91 -11.58
N LEU A 59 -3.39 -6.09 -10.25
CA LEU A 59 -2.46 -5.34 -9.38
C LEU A 59 -0.99 -5.63 -9.68
N ARG A 60 -0.65 -6.84 -10.07
CA ARG A 60 0.72 -7.21 -10.48
C ARG A 60 1.17 -6.51 -11.75
N GLY A 61 0.23 -6.12 -12.61
CA GLY A 61 0.51 -5.39 -13.84
C GLY A 61 0.54 -3.87 -13.68
N VAL A 62 0.22 -3.35 -12.49
CA VAL A 62 0.25 -1.92 -12.21
C VAL A 62 1.68 -1.49 -11.92
N ASP A 63 2.09 -0.37 -12.49
CA ASP A 63 3.36 0.25 -12.18
C ASP A 63 3.50 0.49 -10.67
N PRO A 64 4.62 0.09 -10.02
CA PRO A 64 4.79 0.20 -8.59
C PRO A 64 4.63 1.62 -8.04
N GLU A 65 5.09 2.63 -8.76
CA GLU A 65 4.95 4.03 -8.34
C GLU A 65 3.48 4.46 -8.32
N ARG A 66 2.72 4.06 -9.31
CA ARG A 66 1.27 4.32 -9.36
C ARG A 66 0.52 3.58 -8.26
N LEU A 67 0.91 2.33 -8.02
CA LEU A 67 0.31 1.54 -6.95
C LEU A 67 0.56 2.19 -5.59
N VAL A 68 1.79 2.61 -5.30
CA VAL A 68 2.12 3.30 -4.05
C VAL A 68 1.37 4.63 -3.95
N ALA A 69 1.29 5.39 -5.02
CA ALA A 69 0.54 6.64 -5.04
C ALA A 69 -0.95 6.44 -4.72
N ALA A 70 -1.55 5.37 -5.26
CA ALA A 70 -2.94 5.04 -4.98
C ALA A 70 -3.13 4.45 -3.58
N ALA A 71 -2.26 3.52 -3.19
CA ALA A 71 -2.39 2.71 -1.97
C ALA A 71 -1.86 3.42 -0.71
N GLY A 72 -1.00 4.41 -0.85
CA GLY A 72 -0.34 5.08 0.28
C GLY A 72 -1.27 5.43 1.44
N PRO A 73 -2.38 6.16 1.21
CA PRO A 73 -3.33 6.48 2.29
C PRO A 73 -3.94 5.25 2.96
N VAL A 74 -4.17 4.17 2.22
CA VAL A 74 -4.77 2.93 2.74
C VAL A 74 -3.77 2.19 3.63
N ILE A 75 -2.56 1.94 3.15
CA ILE A 75 -1.56 1.22 3.94
C ILE A 75 -1.08 2.03 5.14
N LYS A 76 -1.10 3.35 5.05
CA LYS A 76 -0.86 4.21 6.21
C LYS A 76 -1.92 4.03 7.27
N SER A 77 -3.20 4.08 6.90
CA SER A 77 -4.32 3.83 7.83
C SER A 77 -4.24 2.44 8.44
N LEU A 78 -3.96 1.42 7.63
CA LEU A 78 -3.78 0.05 8.10
C LEU A 78 -2.64 -0.06 9.13
N ALA A 79 -1.51 0.56 8.85
CA ALA A 79 -0.36 0.59 9.75
C ALA A 79 -0.73 1.25 11.09
N GLU A 80 -1.38 2.41 11.04
CA GLU A 80 -1.82 3.16 12.23
C GLU A 80 -2.81 2.37 13.09
N GLU A 81 -3.78 1.68 12.48
CA GLU A 81 -4.72 0.80 13.18
C GLU A 81 -4.02 -0.34 13.93
N LEU A 82 -2.87 -0.78 13.45
CA LEU A 82 -2.07 -1.84 14.05
C LEU A 82 -0.97 -1.30 14.98
N GLY A 83 -0.93 0.00 15.21
CA GLY A 83 0.02 0.65 16.11
C GLY A 83 1.38 0.97 15.49
N TYR A 84 1.56 0.72 14.19
CA TYR A 84 2.76 1.13 13.46
C TYR A 84 2.72 2.61 13.12
N SER A 85 3.89 3.21 13.00
CA SER A 85 4.03 4.64 12.69
C SER A 85 5.18 4.90 11.73
N ARG A 86 5.28 6.12 11.25
CA ARG A 86 6.36 6.59 10.37
C ARG A 86 6.53 5.76 9.11
N LEU A 87 5.42 5.29 8.52
CA LEU A 87 5.47 4.54 7.28
C LEU A 87 6.04 5.40 6.15
N GLY A 88 7.02 4.86 5.44
CA GLY A 88 7.65 5.52 4.32
C GLY A 88 8.03 4.53 3.23
N VAL A 89 8.34 5.05 2.05
CA VAL A 89 8.85 4.29 0.91
C VAL A 89 10.29 4.67 0.65
N PHE A 90 11.11 3.68 0.33
CA PHE A 90 12.51 3.88 -0.09
C PHE A 90 12.81 3.05 -1.33
N GLY A 91 14.05 2.94 -1.72
CA GLY A 91 14.46 2.12 -2.85
C GLY A 91 14.01 2.68 -4.21
N SER A 92 13.78 1.79 -5.17
CA SER A 92 13.53 2.16 -6.56
C SER A 92 12.27 3.00 -6.75
N VAL A 93 11.21 2.75 -5.99
CA VAL A 93 9.97 3.55 -6.04
C VAL A 93 10.25 4.99 -5.59
N ALA A 94 10.95 5.16 -4.48
CA ALA A 94 11.29 6.50 -3.96
C ALA A 94 12.19 7.29 -4.91
N ARG A 95 13.08 6.60 -5.63
CA ARG A 95 13.98 7.21 -6.61
C ARG A 95 13.35 7.42 -8.00
N HIS A 96 12.10 7.03 -8.21
CA HIS A 96 11.43 7.02 -9.51
C HIS A 96 12.16 6.17 -10.57
N GLU A 97 12.72 5.06 -10.15
CA GLU A 97 13.48 4.11 -10.97
C GLU A 97 12.84 2.70 -11.00
N ALA A 98 11.64 2.56 -10.45
CA ALA A 98 10.96 1.28 -10.36
C ALA A 98 10.59 0.75 -11.74
N ARG A 99 10.80 -0.55 -11.92
CA ARG A 99 10.30 -1.30 -13.06
C ARG A 99 8.98 -1.97 -12.70
N GLN A 100 8.25 -2.46 -13.70
CA GLN A 100 6.96 -3.11 -13.50
C GLN A 100 7.03 -4.32 -12.55
N ASP A 101 8.16 -5.02 -12.52
CA ASP A 101 8.43 -6.18 -11.69
C ASP A 101 9.21 -5.85 -10.39
N SER A 102 9.48 -4.58 -10.12
CA SER A 102 10.18 -4.17 -8.91
C SER A 102 9.36 -4.45 -7.65
N ASP A 103 10.05 -4.90 -6.58
CA ASP A 103 9.49 -4.96 -5.25
C ASP A 103 9.22 -3.54 -4.71
N ILE A 104 8.36 -3.45 -3.73
CA ILE A 104 8.09 -2.19 -3.02
C ILE A 104 8.84 -2.24 -1.70
N ASP A 105 9.74 -1.28 -1.51
CA ASP A 105 10.55 -1.15 -0.30
C ASP A 105 9.89 -0.17 0.66
N LEU A 106 9.47 -0.65 1.81
CA LEU A 106 8.79 0.13 2.84
C LEU A 106 9.58 0.12 4.14
N ILE A 107 9.53 1.23 4.85
CA ILE A 107 10.11 1.39 6.17
C ILE A 107 9.04 1.86 7.15
N VAL A 108 9.09 1.33 8.37
CA VAL A 108 8.08 1.60 9.38
C VAL A 108 8.69 1.52 10.78
N GLN A 109 8.06 2.20 11.74
CA GLN A 109 8.36 2.01 13.15
C GLN A 109 7.31 1.11 13.76
N ALA A 110 7.74 -0.05 14.28
CA ALA A 110 6.88 -0.98 14.97
C ALA A 110 6.53 -0.47 16.38
N PRO A 111 5.35 -0.84 16.93
CA PRO A 111 5.04 -0.60 18.33
C PRO A 111 6.07 -1.28 19.24
N GLU A 112 6.32 -0.70 20.39
CA GLU A 112 7.19 -1.29 21.39
C GLU A 112 6.72 -2.70 21.77
N GLY A 113 7.67 -3.65 21.85
CA GLY A 113 7.37 -5.04 22.17
C GLY A 113 6.88 -5.90 21.00
N THR A 114 6.92 -5.38 19.77
CA THR A 114 6.57 -6.15 18.58
C THR A 114 7.55 -7.31 18.39
N SER A 115 7.04 -8.54 18.38
CA SER A 115 7.85 -9.72 18.08
C SER A 115 8.25 -9.78 16.60
N SER A 116 9.32 -10.51 16.29
CA SER A 116 9.70 -10.79 14.91
C SER A 116 8.58 -11.47 14.12
N PHE A 117 7.85 -12.37 14.78
CA PHE A 117 6.70 -13.06 14.19
C PHE A 117 5.57 -12.09 13.82
N ALA A 118 5.23 -11.18 14.72
CA ALA A 118 4.21 -10.15 14.47
C ALA A 118 4.61 -9.21 13.33
N PHE A 119 5.89 -8.83 13.29
CA PHE A 119 6.42 -7.97 12.23
C PHE A 119 6.36 -8.64 10.85
N VAL A 120 6.77 -9.91 10.76
CA VAL A 120 6.64 -10.70 9.52
C VAL A 120 5.18 -10.85 9.12
N GLY A 121 4.28 -11.03 10.08
CA GLY A 121 2.84 -11.07 9.83
C GLY A 121 2.31 -9.78 9.23
N PHE A 122 2.79 -8.64 9.71
CA PHE A 122 2.44 -7.34 9.12
C PHE A 122 2.97 -7.17 7.70
N ALA A 123 4.22 -7.58 7.43
CA ALA A 123 4.78 -7.57 6.08
C ALA A 123 3.95 -8.44 5.12
N SER A 124 3.58 -9.65 5.55
CA SER A 124 2.72 -10.55 4.75
C SER A 124 1.34 -9.94 4.49
N MET A 125 0.77 -9.24 5.46
CA MET A 125 -0.49 -8.53 5.29
C MET A 125 -0.39 -7.43 4.23
N LEU A 126 0.70 -6.66 4.24
CA LEU A 126 0.95 -5.65 3.22
C LEU A 126 1.12 -6.27 1.83
N GLU A 127 1.80 -7.40 1.71
CA GLU A 127 1.91 -8.15 0.46
C GLU A 127 0.54 -8.61 -0.06
N GLU A 128 -0.30 -9.13 0.82
CA GLU A 128 -1.67 -9.52 0.47
C GLU A 128 -2.49 -8.32 -0.03
N VAL A 129 -2.40 -7.19 0.67
CA VAL A 129 -3.14 -5.97 0.33
C VAL A 129 -2.69 -5.39 -1.01
N LEU A 130 -1.39 -5.33 -1.24
CA LEU A 130 -0.81 -4.72 -2.45
C LEU A 130 -0.68 -5.69 -3.63
N GLY A 131 -0.79 -6.99 -3.39
CA GLY A 131 -0.64 -8.02 -4.42
C GLY A 131 0.77 -8.11 -4.99
N ARG A 132 1.79 -7.68 -4.24
CA ARG A 132 3.19 -7.64 -4.66
C ARG A 132 4.10 -8.01 -3.49
N GLU A 133 5.32 -8.41 -3.82
CA GLU A 133 6.38 -8.58 -2.83
C GLU A 133 6.78 -7.24 -2.21
N ILE A 134 6.92 -7.25 -0.91
CA ILE A 134 7.25 -6.07 -0.10
C ILE A 134 8.51 -6.38 0.69
N ASP A 135 9.48 -5.50 0.61
CA ASP A 135 10.61 -5.48 1.52
C ASP A 135 10.31 -4.48 2.63
N LEU A 136 10.00 -4.98 3.82
CA LEU A 136 9.65 -4.16 4.98
C LEU A 136 10.79 -4.12 5.97
N VAL A 137 11.23 -2.91 6.25
CA VAL A 137 12.35 -2.62 7.17
C VAL A 137 11.81 -1.82 8.36
N GLU A 138 12.35 -2.07 9.54
CA GLU A 138 12.06 -1.28 10.74
C GLU A 138 13.17 -0.26 11.00
N TYR A 139 12.80 0.98 11.37
CA TYR A 139 13.77 2.01 11.73
C TYR A 139 14.74 1.56 12.82
N GLY A 140 14.25 0.86 13.85
CA GLY A 140 15.07 0.35 14.95
C GLY A 140 16.06 -0.74 14.56
N GLY A 141 15.85 -1.40 13.42
CA GLY A 141 16.76 -2.44 12.89
C GLY A 141 17.86 -1.91 11.98
N LEU A 142 17.85 -0.61 11.69
CA LEU A 142 18.89 -0.02 10.83
C LEU A 142 20.21 0.15 11.57
N ALA A 143 21.30 -0.22 10.90
CA ALA A 143 22.65 0.00 11.42
C ALA A 143 23.10 1.43 11.11
N PRO A 144 23.46 2.25 12.14
CA PRO A 144 23.95 3.60 11.89
C PRO A 144 25.17 3.61 10.98
N GLY A 145 25.13 4.42 9.93
CA GLY A 145 26.19 4.58 8.95
C GLY A 145 26.14 3.58 7.78
N LEU A 146 25.70 2.34 7.99
CA LEU A 146 25.54 1.36 6.91
C LEU A 146 24.22 1.57 6.13
N ASP A 147 23.17 1.95 6.83
CA ASP A 147 21.83 2.14 6.27
C ASP A 147 21.46 3.62 6.10
N ALA A 148 22.46 4.50 6.10
CA ALA A 148 22.25 5.94 5.93
C ALA A 148 21.54 6.29 4.61
N ASP A 149 21.82 5.53 3.56
CA ASP A 149 21.20 5.74 2.25
C ASP A 149 19.69 5.48 2.28
N ILE A 150 19.26 4.46 3.02
CA ILE A 150 17.82 4.14 3.20
C ILE A 150 17.12 5.33 3.85
N LEU A 151 17.69 5.87 4.93
CA LEU A 151 17.11 7.02 5.63
C LEU A 151 17.09 8.27 4.74
N ALA A 152 18.15 8.50 3.96
CA ALA A 152 18.27 9.66 3.11
C ALA A 152 17.27 9.67 1.95
N GLU A 153 16.94 8.49 1.39
CA GLU A 153 16.00 8.37 0.26
C GLU A 153 14.55 8.14 0.67
N THR A 154 14.29 7.89 1.95
CA THR A 154 12.92 7.60 2.44
C THR A 154 11.98 8.79 2.22
N VAL A 155 10.84 8.50 1.61
CA VAL A 155 9.73 9.44 1.41
C VAL A 155 8.57 9.02 2.30
N PRO A 156 8.12 9.87 3.23
CA PRO A 156 6.95 9.56 4.05
C PRO A 156 5.68 9.36 3.21
N LEU A 157 4.86 8.42 3.63
CA LEU A 157 3.54 8.17 3.05
C LEU A 157 2.43 8.84 3.87
#